data_e0db73485e68cd642388bcc7a5afdd54
#
_entry.id   e0db73485e68cd642388bcc7a5afdd54
#
_cell.length_a   1.000
_cell.length_b   1.000
_cell.length_c   1.000
_cell.angle_alpha   90.00
_cell.angle_beta   90.00
_cell.angle_gamma   90.00
#
_symmetry.space_group_name_H-M   'P 1'
#
loop_
_entity.id
_entity.type
_entity.pdbx_description
1 polymer ?
#
loop_
_entity_poly.entity_id
_entity_poly.type
_entity_poly.pdbx_seq_one_letter_code
_entity_poly.pdbx_strand_id
1 'polypeptide(L)'
;QMCIRDRIKKTFEVGCLRHNKLLGREIQTVALCGGAGAFLMPLAIRNRADVFITGEIKYHDYFGHDTDILLAEIGHYESEQYTKEIFYTIIRDLFPHFEVQMTKVNTNPIKYM
;
A
#
# COMPACT_ATOMS: atom_id res chain seq x y z
N GLN A 1 -16.00 13.83 6.28
CA GLN A 1 -14.70 13.16 6.42
C GLN A 1 -14.57 12.04 5.39
N MET A 2 -13.44 11.99 4.68
CA MET A 2 -13.20 10.99 3.66
C MET A 2 -13.06 9.59 4.28
N CYS A 3 -13.77 8.61 3.73
CA CYS A 3 -13.64 7.22 4.15
C CYS A 3 -12.20 6.75 3.95
N ILE A 4 -11.68 5.91 4.86
CA ILE A 4 -10.32 5.40 4.76
C ILE A 4 -10.05 4.69 3.42
N ARG A 5 -11.02 3.95 2.89
CA ARG A 5 -10.89 3.29 1.59
C ARG A 5 -10.69 4.29 0.46
N ASP A 6 -11.46 5.36 0.46
CA ASP A 6 -11.36 6.40 -0.56
C ASP A 6 -10.05 7.16 -0.46
N ARG A 7 -9.56 7.39 0.77
CA ARG A 7 -8.27 8.02 1.01
C ARG A 7 -7.13 7.14 0.50
N ILE A 8 -7.17 5.84 0.75
CA ILE A 8 -6.17 4.89 0.25
C ILE A 8 -6.19 4.88 -1.28
N LYS A 9 -7.37 4.79 -1.90
CA LYS A 9 -7.51 4.79 -3.36
C LYS A 9 -6.91 6.05 -3.98
N LYS A 10 -7.19 7.20 -3.39
CA LYS A 10 -6.68 8.49 -3.88
C LYS A 10 -5.17 8.60 -3.69
N THR A 11 -4.67 8.25 -2.52
CA THR A 11 -3.25 8.39 -2.17
C THR A 11 -2.37 7.50 -3.04
N PHE A 12 -2.77 6.25 -3.25
CA PHE A 12 -2.01 5.27 -4.03
C PHE A 12 -2.45 5.18 -5.50
N GLU A 13 -3.41 6.00 -5.90
CA GLU A 13 -3.90 6.04 -7.28
C GLU A 13 -4.41 4.67 -7.76
N VAL A 14 -5.13 3.96 -6.89
CA VAL A 14 -5.70 2.65 -7.22
C VAL A 14 -7.19 2.75 -7.50
N GLY A 15 -7.63 2.10 -8.56
CA GLY A 15 -9.05 2.07 -8.92
C GLY A 15 -9.88 1.12 -8.06
N CYS A 16 -9.23 0.10 -7.52
CA CYS A 16 -9.89 -0.96 -6.76
C CYS A 16 -8.94 -1.48 -5.68
N LEU A 17 -9.47 -1.76 -4.50
CA LEU A 17 -8.72 -2.43 -3.43
C LEU A 17 -9.58 -3.51 -2.81
N ARG A 18 -8.93 -4.53 -2.25
CA ARG A 18 -9.61 -5.56 -1.45
C ARG A 18 -9.40 -5.26 0.02
N HIS A 19 -10.38 -5.56 0.84
CA HIS A 19 -10.29 -5.34 2.27
C HIS A 19 -11.17 -6.30 3.04
N ASN A 20 -10.87 -6.48 4.32
CA ASN A 20 -11.73 -7.23 5.22
C ASN A 20 -12.83 -6.33 5.82
N LYS A 21 -13.48 -6.80 6.88
CA LYS A 21 -14.54 -6.03 7.54
C LYS A 21 -14.02 -4.70 8.08
N LEU A 22 -14.77 -3.63 7.85
CA LEU A 22 -14.46 -2.32 8.40
C LEU A 22 -14.61 -2.34 9.94
N LEU A 23 -13.69 -1.67 10.64
CA LEU A 23 -13.67 -1.67 12.10
C LEU A 23 -14.79 -0.85 12.72
N GLY A 24 -15.36 0.09 12.00
CA GLY A 24 -16.41 0.96 12.53
C GLY A 24 -15.91 2.00 13.55
N ARG A 25 -14.61 2.26 13.57
CA ARG A 25 -13.99 3.28 14.42
C ARG A 25 -13.01 4.13 13.63
N GLU A 26 -12.60 5.24 14.23
CA GLU A 26 -11.64 6.14 13.62
C GLU A 26 -10.28 5.46 13.44
N ILE A 27 -9.64 5.73 12.31
CA ILE A 27 -8.30 5.24 11.98
C ILE A 27 -7.28 6.30 12.41
N GLN A 28 -6.38 5.92 13.30
CA GLN A 28 -5.32 6.79 13.80
C GLN A 28 -3.94 6.33 13.38
N THR A 29 -3.71 5.01 13.28
CA THR A 29 -2.41 4.43 12.99
C THR A 29 -2.48 3.54 11.78
N VAL A 30 -1.61 3.79 10.81
CA VAL A 30 -1.52 3.03 9.56
C VAL A 30 -0.15 2.37 9.48
N ALA A 31 -0.14 1.07 9.23
CA ALA A 31 1.07 0.34 8.87
C ALA A 31 1.07 0.09 7.36
N LEU A 32 2.23 0.15 6.75
CA LEU A 32 2.38 0.08 5.31
C LEU A 32 3.59 -0.78 4.95
N CYS A 33 3.41 -1.70 4.00
CA CYS A 33 4.50 -2.47 3.41
C CYS A 33 4.22 -2.73 1.94
N GLY A 34 5.07 -2.23 1.05
CA GLY A 34 4.94 -2.47 -0.39
C GLY A 34 5.19 -3.93 -0.75
N GLY A 35 4.67 -4.34 -1.90
CA GLY A 35 4.80 -5.70 -2.40
C GLY A 35 4.00 -6.74 -1.62
N ALA A 36 4.53 -7.93 -1.46
CA ALA A 36 3.90 -9.03 -0.75
C ALA A 36 4.25 -8.96 0.75
N GLY A 37 3.65 -8.02 1.47
CA GLY A 37 4.00 -7.70 2.85
C GLY A 37 3.16 -8.40 3.93
N ALA A 38 2.31 -9.35 3.58
CA ALA A 38 1.39 -9.97 4.54
C ALA A 38 2.10 -10.65 5.73
N PHE A 39 3.36 -11.08 5.56
CA PHE A 39 4.14 -11.68 6.63
C PHE A 39 4.44 -10.71 7.79
N LEU A 40 4.32 -9.40 7.56
CA LEU A 40 4.50 -8.37 8.57
C LEU A 40 3.21 -7.99 9.31
N MET A 41 2.08 -8.59 8.93
CA MET A 41 0.80 -8.32 9.58
C MET A 41 0.83 -8.55 11.10
N PRO A 42 1.43 -9.65 11.62
CA PRO A 42 1.52 -9.84 13.07
C PRO A 42 2.26 -8.69 13.77
N LEU A 43 3.27 -8.12 13.12
CA LEU A 43 4.00 -6.96 13.65
C LEU A 43 3.12 -5.71 13.67
N ALA A 44 2.34 -5.49 12.62
CA ALA A 44 1.39 -4.36 12.55
C ALA A 44 0.35 -4.46 13.68
N ILE A 45 -0.19 -5.65 13.91
CA ILE A 45 -1.16 -5.91 14.98
C ILE A 45 -0.51 -5.67 16.36
N ARG A 46 0.70 -6.17 16.57
CA ARG A 46 1.44 -5.99 17.82
C ARG A 46 1.67 -4.51 18.12
N ASN A 47 1.91 -3.71 17.11
CA ASN A 47 2.10 -2.26 17.23
C ASN A 47 0.79 -1.47 17.20
N ARG A 48 -0.34 -2.15 17.29
CA ARG A 48 -1.68 -1.55 17.38
C ARG A 48 -2.03 -0.65 16.19
N ALA A 49 -1.60 -1.05 14.99
CA ALA A 49 -2.04 -0.40 13.78
C ALA A 49 -3.53 -0.63 13.57
N ASP A 50 -4.24 0.40 13.16
CA ASP A 50 -5.67 0.30 12.84
C ASP A 50 -5.88 -0.24 11.43
N VAL A 51 -4.95 0.08 10.53
CA VAL A 51 -4.97 -0.34 9.12
C VAL A 51 -3.59 -0.86 8.75
N PHE A 52 -3.56 -1.97 8.00
CA PHE A 52 -2.38 -2.47 7.34
C PHE A 52 -2.59 -2.45 5.83
N ILE A 53 -1.74 -1.69 5.12
CA ILE A 53 -1.79 -1.56 3.67
C ILE A 53 -0.62 -2.31 3.07
N THR A 54 -0.89 -3.22 2.14
CA THR A 54 0.16 -3.95 1.42
C THR A 54 -0.30 -4.31 0.01
N GLY A 55 0.63 -4.76 -0.83
CA GLY A 55 0.34 -5.08 -2.23
C GLY A 55 -0.41 -6.38 -2.41
N GLU A 56 -0.09 -7.41 -1.62
CA GLU A 56 -0.68 -8.73 -1.76
C GLU A 56 -0.98 -9.35 -0.42
N ILE A 57 -2.23 -9.82 -0.26
CA ILE A 57 -2.69 -10.58 0.90
C ILE A 57 -3.42 -11.82 0.37
N LYS A 58 -3.00 -13.00 0.81
CA LYS A 58 -3.65 -14.25 0.42
C LYS A 58 -5.02 -14.37 1.08
N TYR A 59 -5.92 -15.08 0.43
CA TYR A 59 -7.29 -15.28 0.89
C TYR A 59 -7.36 -15.69 2.38
N HIS A 60 -6.55 -16.67 2.77
CA HIS A 60 -6.58 -17.18 4.15
C HIS A 60 -6.02 -16.20 5.19
N ASP A 61 -5.20 -15.23 4.79
CA ASP A 61 -4.63 -14.24 5.69
C ASP A 61 -5.65 -13.19 6.15
N TYR A 62 -6.80 -13.12 5.48
CA TYR A 62 -7.88 -12.21 5.87
C TYR A 62 -8.70 -12.69 7.07
N PHE A 63 -8.66 -13.99 7.38
CA PHE A 63 -9.50 -14.54 8.43
C PHE A 63 -9.00 -14.18 9.84
N GLY A 64 -9.95 -14.00 10.76
CA GLY A 64 -9.64 -13.79 12.17
C GLY A 64 -9.34 -12.36 12.56
N HIS A 65 -9.55 -11.38 11.66
CA HIS A 65 -9.19 -9.98 11.89
C HIS A 65 -10.37 -9.01 11.84
N ASP A 66 -11.59 -9.50 12.12
CA ASP A 66 -12.80 -8.68 11.98
C ASP A 66 -12.88 -7.52 12.99
N THR A 67 -12.12 -7.58 14.08
CA THR A 67 -12.19 -6.59 15.17
C THR A 67 -10.86 -5.94 15.50
N ASP A 68 -9.74 -6.45 14.99
CA ASP A 68 -8.42 -5.98 15.41
C ASP A 68 -7.72 -5.06 14.39
N ILE A 69 -7.85 -5.32 13.11
CA ILE A 69 -7.15 -4.54 12.09
C ILE A 69 -7.91 -4.53 10.76
N LEU A 70 -7.94 -3.41 10.11
CA LEU A 70 -8.40 -3.30 8.73
C LEU A 70 -7.24 -3.64 7.79
N LEU A 71 -7.43 -4.69 6.98
CA LEU A 71 -6.47 -5.09 5.97
C LEU A 71 -6.87 -4.48 4.63
N ALA A 72 -5.93 -3.83 3.96
CA ALA A 72 -6.18 -3.24 2.66
C ALA A 72 -5.12 -3.71 1.66
N GLU A 73 -5.55 -4.49 0.68
CA GLU A 73 -4.71 -4.97 -0.40
C GLU A 73 -4.91 -4.08 -1.63
N ILE A 74 -3.83 -3.40 -2.04
CA ILE A 74 -3.91 -2.39 -3.10
C ILE A 74 -3.30 -2.82 -4.43
N GLY A 75 -2.69 -4.01 -4.51
CA GLY A 75 -1.99 -4.50 -5.68
C GLY A 75 -0.48 -4.36 -5.55
N HIS A 76 0.25 -5.35 -6.05
CA HIS A 76 1.71 -5.38 -5.94
C HIS A 76 2.35 -4.19 -6.66
N TYR A 77 2.01 -4.02 -7.93
CA TYR A 77 2.52 -2.90 -8.72
C TYR A 77 2.13 -1.55 -8.10
N GLU A 78 0.88 -1.38 -7.73
CA GLU A 78 0.35 -0.13 -7.20
C GLU A 78 1.05 0.26 -5.90
N SER A 79 1.41 -0.71 -5.06
CA SER A 79 2.10 -0.45 -3.80
C SER A 79 3.57 -0.07 -3.98
N GLU A 80 4.19 -0.45 -5.10
CA GLU A 80 5.62 -0.24 -5.37
C GLU A 80 5.93 0.78 -6.47
N GLN A 81 4.93 1.25 -7.20
CA GLN A 81 5.13 2.14 -8.35
C GLN A 81 5.87 3.44 -8.03
N TYR A 82 5.85 3.86 -6.77
CA TYR A 82 6.50 5.09 -6.32
C TYR A 82 8.00 4.93 -6.05
N THR A 83 8.52 3.72 -6.08
CA THR A 83 9.94 3.44 -5.82
C THR A 83 10.85 4.19 -6.80
N LYS A 84 10.47 4.30 -8.06
CA LYS A 84 11.23 5.03 -9.06
C LYS A 84 11.40 6.51 -8.71
N GLU A 85 10.39 7.12 -8.09
CA GLU A 85 10.44 8.53 -7.66
C GLU A 85 11.40 8.70 -6.49
N ILE A 86 11.45 7.74 -5.58
CA ILE A 86 12.38 7.73 -4.45
C ILE A 86 13.81 7.65 -4.97
N PHE A 87 14.10 6.72 -5.88
CA PHE A 87 15.42 6.61 -6.49
C PHE A 87 15.80 7.85 -7.30
N TYR A 88 14.87 8.41 -8.06
CA TYR A 88 15.11 9.64 -8.80
C TYR A 88 15.57 10.77 -7.87
N THR A 89 14.87 10.98 -6.77
CA THR A 89 15.19 12.03 -5.80
C THR A 89 16.56 11.81 -5.17
N ILE A 90 16.88 10.58 -4.75
CA ILE A 90 18.17 10.24 -4.15
C ILE A 90 19.31 10.49 -5.13
N ILE A 91 19.18 10.01 -6.36
CA ILE A 91 20.24 10.15 -7.37
C ILE A 91 20.45 11.63 -7.73
N ARG A 92 19.37 12.37 -7.92
CA ARG A 92 19.44 13.80 -8.23
C ARG A 92 20.15 14.58 -7.13
N ASP A 93 19.86 14.25 -5.86
CA ASP A 93 20.43 14.98 -4.73
C ASP A 93 21.90 14.62 -4.48
N LEU A 94 22.28 13.35 -4.71
CA LEU A 94 23.67 12.90 -4.56
C LEU A 94 24.56 13.26 -5.75
N PHE A 95 23.97 13.32 -6.94
CA PHE A 95 24.71 13.54 -8.20
C PHE A 95 24.04 14.65 -9.03
N PRO A 96 24.07 15.92 -8.55
CA PRO A 96 23.32 17.00 -9.17
C PRO A 96 23.76 17.35 -10.60
N HIS A 97 24.94 16.88 -11.02
CA HIS A 97 25.45 17.10 -12.38
C HIS A 97 25.05 16.00 -13.37
N PHE A 98 24.47 14.91 -12.90
CA PHE A 98 24.00 13.83 -13.77
C PHE A 98 22.58 14.12 -14.24
N GLU A 99 22.34 13.84 -15.52
CA GLU A 99 20.99 13.82 -16.05
C GLU A 99 20.30 12.53 -15.59
N VAL A 100 19.16 12.68 -14.90
CA VAL A 100 18.38 11.55 -14.39
C VAL A 100 16.98 11.64 -15.00
N GLN A 101 16.52 10.52 -15.56
CA GLN A 101 15.17 10.45 -16.14
C GLN A 101 14.42 9.28 -15.54
N MET A 102 13.12 9.50 -15.26
CA MET A 102 12.23 8.43 -14.84
C MET A 102 11.52 7.82 -16.05
N THR A 103 11.44 6.49 -16.09
CA THR A 103 10.64 5.82 -17.10
C THR A 103 9.16 6.19 -16.96
N LYS A 104 8.49 6.35 -18.10
CA LYS A 104 7.04 6.54 -18.17
C LYS A 104 6.31 5.25 -18.59
N VAL A 105 7.05 4.15 -18.76
CA VAL A 105 6.49 2.88 -19.18
C VAL A 105 5.76 2.24 -18.00
N ASN A 106 4.51 1.87 -18.21
CA ASN A 106 3.73 1.09 -17.26
C ASN A 106 3.95 -0.39 -17.55
N THR A 107 4.64 -1.09 -16.65
CA THR A 107 4.97 -2.50 -16.80
C THR A 107 3.98 -3.44 -16.11
N ASN A 108 2.90 -2.91 -15.55
CA ASN A 108 1.91 -3.74 -14.85
C ASN A 108 1.14 -4.64 -15.84
N PRO A 109 1.29 -5.97 -15.75
CA PRO A 109 0.58 -6.89 -16.64
C PRO A 109 -0.88 -7.12 -16.24
N ILE A 110 -1.24 -6.72 -15.02
CA ILE A 110 -2.58 -6.97 -14.47
C ILE A 110 -3.54 -5.89 -14.95
N LYS A 111 -4.69 -6.31 -15.43
CA LYS A 111 -5.77 -5.43 -15.87
C LYS A 111 -6.99 -5.66 -14.99
N TYR A 112 -7.74 -4.60 -14.76
CA TYR A 112 -8.98 -4.64 -13.99
C TYR A 112 -10.14 -4.29 -14.89
N MET A 113 -11.24 -5.04 -14.77
CA MET A 113 -12.49 -4.76 -15.47
C MET A 113 -13.45 -3.96 -14.59
#